data_c3aa88d598f63d33f7f083d346f71b34
#
_entry.id   c3aa88d598f63d33f7f083d346f71b34
#
_cell.length_a   1.000
_cell.length_b   1.000
_cell.length_c   1.000
_cell.angle_alpha   90.00
_cell.angle_beta   90.00
_cell.angle_gamma   90.00
#
_symmetry.space_group_name_H-M   'P 1'
#
loop_
_entity.id
_entity.type
_entity.pdbx_description
1 polymer ?
#
loop_
_entity_poly.entity_id
_entity_poly.type
_entity_poly.pdbx_seq_one_letter_code
_entity_poly.pdbx_strand_id
1 'polypeptide(L)'
;MIVVTGATGNVGRSLVRVLAAAGAEVTATSRGISETDVPPNVRHVRSDLTDAESLRPVLDGADALFLQNGGASAHLLNTHDVLDAAKAGGVRRVVLLSSQGVATRPESASHGALGRAIEDAVRDSGLEWTILRPGGFASNAFAWVEPVRTRREIAAPFADTGLPVIDPDDIAEVGAVALREEGHAGRIYELTGPALSTPRERAAAIADALGEPVRFVEQTRDEARAQMLAFMPEPVVETTLTILGEPSPAEQRVSPNVEEVLGRAPRSFADWAQRYVAAFR
;
A
#
# COMPACT_ATOMS: atom_id res chain seq x y z
N MET A 1 -8.50 -4.41 21.13
CA MET A 1 -8.25 -5.28 19.94
C MET A 1 -8.20 -4.44 18.66
N ILE A 2 -7.26 -4.71 17.76
CA ILE A 2 -7.13 -4.03 16.46
C ILE A 2 -7.45 -5.01 15.34
N VAL A 3 -8.36 -4.63 14.44
CA VAL A 3 -8.67 -5.42 13.24
C VAL A 3 -7.89 -4.87 12.04
N VAL A 4 -7.19 -5.75 11.31
CA VAL A 4 -6.43 -5.42 10.11
C VAL A 4 -7.03 -6.12 8.90
N THR A 5 -7.66 -5.37 8.00
CA THR A 5 -8.15 -5.90 6.72
C THR A 5 -7.02 -6.03 5.70
N GLY A 6 -7.14 -6.97 4.77
CA GLY A 6 -6.09 -7.23 3.78
C GLY A 6 -4.75 -7.66 4.39
N ALA A 7 -4.80 -8.40 5.48
CA ALA A 7 -3.66 -8.78 6.30
C ALA A 7 -2.58 -9.60 5.58
N THR A 8 -2.89 -10.23 4.45
CA THR A 8 -1.94 -10.99 3.62
C THR A 8 -1.30 -10.17 2.49
N GLY A 9 -1.73 -8.91 2.33
CA GLY A 9 -1.19 -7.99 1.32
C GLY A 9 0.15 -7.35 1.73
N ASN A 10 0.73 -6.57 0.83
CA ASN A 10 2.06 -5.94 1.01
C ASN A 10 2.16 -5.10 2.29
N VAL A 11 1.18 -4.24 2.56
CA VAL A 11 1.15 -3.40 3.76
C VAL A 11 0.58 -4.16 4.95
N GLY A 12 -0.53 -4.89 4.76
CA GLY A 12 -1.24 -5.57 5.84
C GLY A 12 -0.38 -6.60 6.58
N ARG A 13 0.42 -7.39 5.85
CA ARG A 13 1.33 -8.38 6.44
C ARG A 13 2.38 -7.71 7.34
N SER A 14 2.96 -6.61 6.90
CA SER A 14 3.93 -5.86 7.69
C SER A 14 3.26 -5.19 8.89
N LEU A 15 2.06 -4.62 8.72
CA LEU A 15 1.30 -4.01 9.80
C LEU A 15 0.97 -5.02 10.91
N VAL A 16 0.47 -6.21 10.54
CA VAL A 16 0.18 -7.28 11.50
C VAL A 16 1.42 -7.65 12.31
N ARG A 17 2.59 -7.79 11.65
CA ARG A 17 3.85 -8.09 12.35
C ARG A 17 4.28 -6.98 13.31
N VAL A 18 4.20 -5.72 12.87
CA VAL A 18 4.56 -4.56 13.70
C VAL A 18 3.66 -4.45 14.92
N LEU A 19 2.34 -4.57 14.75
CA LEU A 19 1.37 -4.52 15.83
C LEU A 19 1.56 -5.68 16.84
N ALA A 20 1.76 -6.90 16.33
CA ALA A 20 1.99 -8.08 17.17
C ALA A 20 3.30 -7.97 17.98
N ALA A 21 4.38 -7.48 17.35
CA ALA A 21 5.66 -7.23 18.02
C ALA A 21 5.56 -6.16 19.10
N ALA A 22 4.67 -5.18 18.92
CA ALA A 22 4.36 -4.15 19.92
C ALA A 22 3.38 -4.62 21.02
N GLY A 23 3.02 -5.91 21.05
CA GLY A 23 2.15 -6.50 22.07
C GLY A 23 0.67 -6.15 21.91
N ALA A 24 0.24 -5.62 20.76
CA ALA A 24 -1.16 -5.35 20.51
C ALA A 24 -1.95 -6.63 20.28
N GLU A 25 -3.19 -6.68 20.75
CA GLU A 25 -4.15 -7.71 20.39
C GLU A 25 -4.65 -7.46 18.97
N VAL A 26 -4.32 -8.38 18.03
CA VAL A 26 -4.59 -8.21 16.59
C VAL A 26 -5.46 -9.33 16.06
N THR A 27 -6.52 -8.96 15.36
CA THR A 27 -7.27 -9.85 14.48
C THR A 27 -6.97 -9.47 13.02
N ALA A 28 -6.27 -10.36 12.33
CA ALA A 28 -5.93 -10.24 10.92
C ALA A 28 -7.04 -10.85 10.05
N THR A 29 -7.46 -10.16 8.99
CA THR A 29 -8.51 -10.68 8.12
C THR A 29 -8.15 -10.57 6.64
N SER A 30 -8.46 -11.62 5.89
CA SER A 30 -8.25 -11.72 4.44
C SER A 30 -9.16 -12.77 3.81
N ARG A 31 -9.26 -12.77 2.49
CA ARG A 31 -10.05 -13.74 1.73
C ARG A 31 -9.45 -15.15 1.71
N GLY A 32 -8.12 -15.24 1.76
CA GLY A 32 -7.40 -16.51 1.84
C GLY A 32 -6.80 -16.71 3.23
N ILE A 33 -6.80 -17.94 3.75
CA ILE A 33 -6.14 -18.29 5.00
C ILE A 33 -4.88 -19.07 4.67
N SER A 34 -3.74 -18.56 5.17
CA SER A 34 -2.60 -19.39 5.47
C SER A 34 -2.21 -19.07 6.91
N GLU A 35 -2.33 -20.04 7.80
CA GLU A 35 -1.91 -19.90 9.20
C GLU A 35 -0.43 -19.55 9.34
N THR A 36 0.36 -19.82 8.30
CA THR A 36 1.78 -19.49 8.23
C THR A 36 2.07 -18.03 7.89
N ASP A 37 1.07 -17.26 7.47
CA ASP A 37 1.23 -15.87 7.02
C ASP A 37 1.13 -14.84 8.15
N VAL A 38 0.72 -15.25 9.34
CA VAL A 38 0.56 -14.37 10.52
C VAL A 38 1.38 -14.87 11.72
N PRO A 39 1.83 -13.98 12.61
CA PRO A 39 2.50 -14.37 13.84
C PRO A 39 1.62 -15.31 14.71
N PRO A 40 2.22 -16.23 15.50
CA PRO A 40 1.45 -17.22 16.29
C PRO A 40 0.45 -16.62 17.31
N ASN A 41 0.69 -15.38 17.74
CA ASN A 41 -0.16 -14.65 18.69
C ASN A 41 -1.23 -13.79 18.01
N VAL A 42 -1.41 -13.90 16.71
CA VAL A 42 -2.39 -13.16 15.92
C VAL A 42 -3.54 -14.08 15.53
N ARG A 43 -4.76 -13.68 15.85
CA ARG A 43 -5.95 -14.37 15.37
C ARG A 43 -6.14 -14.04 13.88
N HIS A 44 -6.19 -15.06 13.02
CA HIS A 44 -6.54 -14.88 11.61
C HIS A 44 -7.95 -15.39 11.33
N VAL A 45 -8.77 -14.57 10.68
CA VAL A 45 -10.16 -14.88 10.34
C VAL A 45 -10.38 -14.61 8.85
N ARG A 46 -11.00 -15.56 8.17
CA ARG A 46 -11.40 -15.36 6.77
C ARG A 46 -12.58 -14.40 6.71
N SER A 47 -12.44 -13.33 5.94
CA SER A 47 -13.54 -12.43 5.58
C SER A 47 -13.32 -11.79 4.23
N ASP A 48 -14.39 -11.30 3.63
CA ASP A 48 -14.35 -10.52 2.39
C ASP A 48 -14.75 -9.08 2.69
N LEU A 49 -13.87 -8.13 2.36
CA LEU A 49 -14.13 -6.71 2.56
C LEU A 49 -15.32 -6.19 1.74
N THR A 50 -15.69 -6.88 0.67
CA THR A 50 -16.87 -6.56 -0.15
C THR A 50 -18.18 -7.08 0.43
N ASP A 51 -18.11 -7.88 1.50
CA ASP A 51 -19.24 -8.41 2.26
C ASP A 51 -19.12 -7.95 3.72
N ALA A 52 -19.80 -6.84 4.05
CA ALA A 52 -19.77 -6.24 5.37
C ALA A 52 -20.31 -7.19 6.47
N GLU A 53 -21.24 -8.09 6.13
CA GLU A 53 -21.76 -9.07 7.09
C GLU A 53 -20.67 -10.07 7.52
N SER A 54 -19.76 -10.43 6.62
CA SER A 54 -18.61 -11.28 6.94
C SER A 54 -17.63 -10.64 7.93
N LEU A 55 -17.64 -9.31 8.02
CA LEU A 55 -16.79 -8.54 8.94
C LEU A 55 -17.39 -8.36 10.33
N ARG A 56 -18.71 -8.46 10.53
CA ARG A 56 -19.35 -8.24 11.83
C ARG A 56 -18.74 -9.07 12.97
N PRO A 57 -18.54 -10.40 12.81
CA PRO A 57 -17.95 -11.21 13.89
C PRO A 57 -16.48 -10.87 14.18
N VAL A 58 -15.80 -10.23 13.23
CA VAL A 58 -14.39 -9.83 13.34
C VAL A 58 -14.27 -8.49 14.02
N LEU A 59 -15.25 -7.62 13.82
CA LEU A 59 -15.29 -6.25 14.35
C LEU A 59 -15.89 -6.17 15.77
N ASP A 60 -16.58 -7.21 16.22
CA ASP A 60 -17.20 -7.26 17.56
C ASP A 60 -16.14 -7.14 18.66
N GLY A 61 -16.28 -6.12 19.50
CA GLY A 61 -15.32 -5.79 20.57
C GLY A 61 -14.00 -5.16 20.06
N ALA A 62 -13.89 -4.78 18.78
CA ALA A 62 -12.71 -4.09 18.28
C ALA A 62 -12.68 -2.62 18.70
N ASP A 63 -11.49 -2.10 19.03
CA ASP A 63 -11.25 -0.68 19.33
C ASP A 63 -10.87 0.11 18.09
N ALA A 64 -10.11 -0.50 17.18
CA ALA A 64 -9.59 0.15 15.98
C ALA A 64 -9.61 -0.76 14.74
N LEU A 65 -9.77 -0.15 13.58
CA LEU A 65 -9.81 -0.79 12.28
C LEU A 65 -8.75 -0.20 11.34
N PHE A 66 -7.90 -1.06 10.78
CA PHE A 66 -7.15 -0.72 9.57
C PHE A 66 -7.96 -1.14 8.35
N LEU A 67 -8.41 -0.17 7.59
CA LEU A 67 -9.23 -0.36 6.40
C LEU A 67 -8.38 -0.14 5.15
N GLN A 68 -8.21 -1.17 4.34
CA GLN A 68 -7.65 -1.00 3.00
C GLN A 68 -8.74 -0.69 1.98
N ASN A 69 -8.38 -0.07 0.88
CA ASN A 69 -9.31 0.35 -0.17
C ASN A 69 -9.84 -0.78 -1.09
N GLY A 70 -9.58 -2.05 -0.77
CA GLY A 70 -10.06 -3.19 -1.58
C GLY A 70 -9.21 -3.53 -2.83
N GLY A 71 -8.24 -2.71 -3.20
CA GLY A 71 -7.39 -2.95 -4.38
C GLY A 71 -8.21 -3.15 -5.66
N ALA A 72 -7.99 -4.24 -6.39
CA ALA A 72 -8.73 -4.54 -7.63
C ALA A 72 -10.25 -4.69 -7.44
N SER A 73 -10.72 -5.00 -6.23
CA SER A 73 -12.14 -5.14 -5.88
C SER A 73 -12.73 -3.87 -5.25
N ALA A 74 -12.01 -2.74 -5.26
CA ALA A 74 -12.44 -1.49 -4.62
C ALA A 74 -13.82 -1.00 -5.11
N HIS A 75 -14.16 -1.25 -6.37
CA HIS A 75 -15.44 -0.89 -6.96
C HIS A 75 -16.64 -1.70 -6.42
N LEU A 76 -16.38 -2.80 -5.70
CA LEU A 76 -17.40 -3.63 -5.03
C LEU A 76 -17.52 -3.30 -3.54
N LEU A 77 -16.63 -2.46 -3.00
CA LEU A 77 -16.62 -2.10 -1.59
C LEU A 77 -17.75 -1.11 -1.29
N ASN A 78 -18.69 -1.52 -0.45
CA ASN A 78 -19.60 -0.58 0.20
C ASN A 78 -18.96 -0.08 1.51
N THR A 79 -18.28 1.06 1.43
CA THR A 79 -17.55 1.62 2.56
C THR A 79 -18.47 1.99 3.72
N HIS A 80 -19.69 2.47 3.45
CA HIS A 80 -20.65 2.83 4.51
C HIS A 80 -21.06 1.60 5.32
N ASP A 81 -21.40 0.48 4.68
CA ASP A 81 -21.80 -0.76 5.38
C ASP A 81 -20.65 -1.31 6.25
N VAL A 82 -19.40 -1.24 5.77
CA VAL A 82 -18.22 -1.64 6.54
C VAL A 82 -18.02 -0.74 7.76
N LEU A 83 -18.17 0.58 7.61
CA LEU A 83 -18.02 1.53 8.72
C LEU A 83 -19.18 1.43 9.73
N ASP A 84 -20.40 1.15 9.26
CA ASP A 84 -21.53 0.92 10.14
C ASP A 84 -21.37 -0.40 10.93
N ALA A 85 -20.87 -1.45 10.30
CA ALA A 85 -20.51 -2.68 11.00
C ALA A 85 -19.39 -2.45 12.04
N ALA A 86 -18.39 -1.63 11.70
CA ALA A 86 -17.32 -1.26 12.62
C ALA A 86 -17.83 -0.49 13.83
N LYS A 87 -18.68 0.51 13.64
CA LYS A 87 -19.33 1.26 14.74
C LYS A 87 -20.18 0.36 15.62
N ALA A 88 -20.97 -0.51 15.02
CA ALA A 88 -21.82 -1.46 15.75
C ALA A 88 -20.98 -2.44 16.58
N GLY A 89 -19.77 -2.81 16.12
CA GLY A 89 -18.81 -3.65 16.83
C GLY A 89 -18.03 -2.94 17.95
N GLY A 90 -18.12 -1.61 18.06
CA GLY A 90 -17.43 -0.83 19.10
C GLY A 90 -16.17 -0.11 18.63
N VAL A 91 -15.82 -0.18 17.33
CA VAL A 91 -14.67 0.52 16.77
C VAL A 91 -14.84 2.02 16.97
N ARG A 92 -13.79 2.65 17.49
CA ARG A 92 -13.73 4.11 17.70
C ARG A 92 -12.79 4.79 16.71
N ARG A 93 -11.78 4.07 16.22
CA ARG A 93 -10.71 4.59 15.36
C ARG A 93 -10.59 3.80 14.06
N VAL A 94 -10.48 4.50 12.94
CA VAL A 94 -10.23 3.90 11.63
C VAL A 94 -9.00 4.54 11.00
N VAL A 95 -8.08 3.71 10.51
CA VAL A 95 -6.95 4.13 9.67
C VAL A 95 -7.18 3.58 8.28
N LEU A 96 -7.39 4.46 7.32
CA LEU A 96 -7.62 4.10 5.91
C LEU A 96 -6.30 4.09 5.14
N LEU A 97 -6.01 2.99 4.46
CA LEU A 97 -5.01 2.96 3.40
C LEU A 97 -5.65 3.44 2.09
N SER A 98 -5.44 4.69 1.76
CA SER A 98 -5.87 5.36 0.54
C SER A 98 -4.75 5.38 -0.51
N SER A 99 -4.68 6.41 -1.33
CA SER A 99 -3.67 6.62 -2.37
C SER A 99 -3.39 8.10 -2.59
N GLN A 100 -2.15 8.44 -2.92
CA GLN A 100 -1.77 9.78 -3.39
C GLN A 100 -2.62 10.23 -4.59
N GLY A 101 -3.06 9.28 -5.43
CA GLY A 101 -3.89 9.55 -6.60
C GLY A 101 -5.20 10.28 -6.29
N VAL A 102 -5.74 10.18 -5.08
CA VAL A 102 -6.94 10.94 -4.66
C VAL A 102 -6.68 12.45 -4.69
N ALA A 103 -5.46 12.87 -4.39
CA ALA A 103 -5.08 14.29 -4.43
C ALA A 103 -4.50 14.71 -5.79
N THR A 104 -3.71 13.85 -6.43
CA THR A 104 -2.92 14.22 -7.61
C THR A 104 -3.64 13.98 -8.93
N ARG A 105 -4.62 13.06 -8.95
CA ARG A 105 -5.44 12.70 -10.13
C ARG A 105 -6.93 12.66 -9.80
N PRO A 106 -7.50 13.75 -9.25
CA PRO A 106 -8.87 13.74 -8.72
C PRO A 106 -9.94 13.37 -9.76
N GLU A 107 -9.70 13.69 -11.03
CA GLU A 107 -10.62 13.40 -12.14
C GLU A 107 -10.48 11.98 -12.69
N SER A 108 -9.44 11.25 -12.30
CA SER A 108 -9.26 9.87 -12.75
C SER A 108 -10.27 8.94 -12.07
N ALA A 109 -11.09 8.26 -12.88
CA ALA A 109 -12.05 7.28 -12.38
C ALA A 109 -11.36 6.14 -11.61
N SER A 110 -10.15 5.76 -12.01
CA SER A 110 -9.42 4.62 -11.44
C SER A 110 -8.56 4.96 -10.23
N HIS A 111 -7.98 6.17 -10.18
CA HIS A 111 -7.01 6.55 -9.15
C HIS A 111 -7.51 7.65 -8.21
N GLY A 112 -8.44 8.48 -8.64
CA GLY A 112 -8.94 9.62 -7.89
C GLY A 112 -10.35 9.43 -7.36
N ALA A 113 -11.35 9.34 -8.23
CA ALA A 113 -12.75 9.46 -7.87
C ALA A 113 -13.23 8.37 -6.89
N LEU A 114 -12.88 7.10 -7.15
CA LEU A 114 -13.25 5.99 -6.27
C LEU A 114 -12.60 6.11 -4.89
N GLY A 115 -11.30 6.42 -4.85
CA GLY A 115 -10.59 6.63 -3.58
C GLY A 115 -11.16 7.81 -2.79
N ARG A 116 -11.57 8.88 -3.48
CA ARG A 116 -12.23 10.03 -2.85
C ARG A 116 -13.54 9.61 -2.19
N ALA A 117 -14.39 8.85 -2.87
CA ALA A 117 -15.66 8.39 -2.30
C ALA A 117 -15.44 7.56 -1.02
N ILE A 118 -14.40 6.71 -1.01
CA ILE A 118 -14.01 5.95 0.19
C ILE A 118 -13.54 6.89 1.33
N GLU A 119 -12.68 7.86 1.01
CA GLU A 119 -12.19 8.84 2.00
C GLU A 119 -13.33 9.70 2.57
N ASP A 120 -14.28 10.13 1.73
CA ASP A 120 -15.41 10.94 2.17
C ASP A 120 -16.32 10.11 3.11
N ALA A 121 -16.62 8.85 2.77
CA ALA A 121 -17.35 7.96 3.66
C ALA A 121 -16.65 7.77 5.02
N VAL A 122 -15.32 7.67 5.03
CA VAL A 122 -14.52 7.56 6.27
C VAL A 122 -14.60 8.85 7.08
N ARG A 123 -14.48 10.03 6.46
CA ARG A 123 -14.60 11.33 7.15
C ARG A 123 -15.98 11.55 7.75
N ASP A 124 -17.02 11.11 7.04
CA ASP A 124 -18.42 11.29 7.45
C ASP A 124 -18.89 10.21 8.44
N SER A 125 -18.06 9.20 8.72
CA SER A 125 -18.44 8.06 9.58
C SER A 125 -18.69 8.40 11.05
N GLY A 126 -18.16 9.53 11.53
CA GLY A 126 -18.16 9.88 12.96
C GLY A 126 -17.09 9.16 13.80
N LEU A 127 -16.25 8.31 13.20
CA LEU A 127 -15.11 7.69 13.85
C LEU A 127 -13.91 8.66 13.92
N GLU A 128 -12.96 8.41 14.83
CA GLU A 128 -11.62 9.01 14.77
C GLU A 128 -10.90 8.44 13.54
N TRP A 129 -10.76 9.26 12.51
CA TRP A 129 -10.17 8.77 11.26
C TRP A 129 -8.76 9.30 11.01
N THR A 130 -7.93 8.47 10.40
CA THR A 130 -6.64 8.85 9.80
C THR A 130 -6.56 8.29 8.39
N ILE A 131 -6.09 9.07 7.43
CA ILE A 131 -5.97 8.68 6.03
C ILE A 131 -4.51 8.64 5.62
N LEU A 132 -4.05 7.49 5.13
CA LEU A 132 -2.71 7.30 4.59
C LEU A 132 -2.79 7.36 3.06
N ARG A 133 -2.09 8.31 2.45
CA ARG A 133 -2.00 8.49 1.00
C ARG A 133 -0.58 8.15 0.50
N PRO A 134 -0.23 6.88 0.38
CA PRO A 134 1.06 6.51 -0.18
C PRO A 134 1.17 6.82 -1.67
N GLY A 135 2.40 7.10 -2.10
CA GLY A 135 2.82 7.10 -3.50
C GLY A 135 3.01 5.68 -4.05
N GLY A 136 3.75 5.54 -5.13
CA GLY A 136 4.09 4.23 -5.71
C GLY A 136 4.89 3.36 -4.73
N PHE A 137 4.57 2.06 -4.64
CA PHE A 137 5.22 1.14 -3.71
C PHE A 137 6.54 0.59 -4.27
N ALA A 138 7.59 0.55 -3.45
CA ALA A 138 8.83 -0.15 -3.78
C ALA A 138 8.58 -1.63 -4.14
N SER A 139 7.61 -2.27 -3.47
CA SER A 139 7.23 -3.67 -3.73
C SER A 139 6.63 -3.93 -5.13
N ASN A 140 6.30 -2.89 -5.91
CA ASN A 140 5.94 -3.08 -7.32
C ASN A 140 7.10 -3.69 -8.13
N ALA A 141 8.35 -3.54 -7.67
CA ALA A 141 9.51 -4.18 -8.24
C ALA A 141 9.51 -5.72 -8.14
N PHE A 142 8.62 -6.33 -7.35
CA PHE A 142 8.45 -7.80 -7.40
C PHE A 142 7.98 -8.30 -8.77
N ALA A 143 7.40 -7.45 -9.61
CA ALA A 143 7.14 -7.78 -11.01
C ALA A 143 8.41 -8.12 -11.81
N TRP A 144 9.58 -7.70 -11.33
CA TRP A 144 10.87 -7.96 -11.96
C TRP A 144 11.56 -9.25 -11.46
N VAL A 145 11.00 -9.94 -10.46
CA VAL A 145 11.61 -11.14 -9.85
C VAL A 145 11.86 -12.22 -10.88
N GLU A 146 10.85 -12.62 -11.65
CA GLU A 146 10.98 -13.70 -12.62
C GLU A 146 11.98 -13.36 -13.75
N PRO A 147 11.90 -12.18 -14.41
CA PRO A 147 12.89 -11.80 -15.42
C PRO A 147 14.33 -11.68 -14.86
N VAL A 148 14.51 -11.21 -13.63
CA VAL A 148 15.83 -11.14 -13.01
C VAL A 148 16.37 -12.56 -12.75
N ARG A 149 15.57 -13.46 -12.20
CA ARG A 149 15.97 -14.84 -11.93
C ARG A 149 16.35 -15.62 -13.18
N THR A 150 15.60 -15.43 -14.26
CA THR A 150 15.71 -16.25 -15.47
C THR A 150 16.67 -15.68 -16.51
N ARG A 151 16.78 -14.35 -16.60
CA ARG A 151 17.51 -13.66 -17.68
C ARG A 151 18.48 -12.58 -17.20
N ARG A 152 18.54 -12.31 -15.88
CA ARG A 152 19.29 -11.15 -15.34
C ARG A 152 18.90 -9.84 -16.04
N GLU A 153 17.61 -9.62 -16.22
CA GLU A 153 17.07 -8.48 -16.97
C GLU A 153 15.90 -7.82 -16.22
N ILE A 154 15.85 -6.50 -16.29
CA ILE A 154 14.71 -5.68 -15.87
C ILE A 154 14.28 -4.84 -17.06
N ALA A 155 13.01 -4.96 -17.44
CA ALA A 155 12.40 -4.13 -18.46
C ALA A 155 11.36 -3.20 -17.82
N ALA A 156 11.44 -1.91 -18.12
CA ALA A 156 10.48 -0.90 -17.64
C ALA A 156 10.43 0.30 -18.58
N PRO A 157 9.28 0.99 -18.68
CA PRO A 157 9.16 2.22 -19.44
C PRO A 157 9.72 3.41 -18.65
N PHE A 158 9.98 4.52 -19.36
CA PHE A 158 10.34 5.81 -18.77
C PHE A 158 11.56 5.73 -17.84
N ALA A 159 12.63 5.16 -18.37
CA ALA A 159 13.86 4.79 -17.66
C ALA A 159 14.39 5.83 -16.67
N ASP A 160 14.24 7.11 -16.99
CA ASP A 160 14.87 8.22 -16.28
C ASP A 160 13.82 9.15 -15.60
N THR A 161 12.54 8.73 -15.54
CA THR A 161 11.50 9.44 -14.79
C THR A 161 11.49 9.02 -13.34
N GLY A 162 11.83 9.93 -12.44
CA GLY A 162 11.93 9.65 -10.99
C GLY A 162 10.61 9.84 -10.26
N LEU A 163 10.28 8.89 -9.36
CA LEU A 163 9.19 8.98 -8.40
C LEU A 163 9.70 8.59 -7.00
N PRO A 164 9.17 9.20 -5.92
CA PRO A 164 9.60 8.91 -4.55
C PRO A 164 8.86 7.66 -4.02
N VAL A 165 9.18 6.48 -4.57
CA VAL A 165 8.52 5.22 -4.19
C VAL A 165 8.74 4.90 -2.71
N ILE A 166 7.66 4.46 -2.04
CA ILE A 166 7.67 4.16 -0.61
C ILE A 166 7.79 2.68 -0.33
N ASP A 167 8.52 2.35 0.74
CA ASP A 167 8.57 1.01 1.31
C ASP A 167 7.25 0.69 2.02
N PRO A 168 6.58 -0.45 1.71
CA PRO A 168 5.37 -0.87 2.41
C PRO A 168 5.53 -1.02 3.92
N ASP A 169 6.75 -1.31 4.42
CA ASP A 169 7.02 -1.39 5.85
C ASP A 169 6.91 -0.01 6.53
N ASP A 170 7.29 1.08 5.85
CA ASP A 170 7.10 2.43 6.38
C ASP A 170 5.63 2.81 6.45
N ILE A 171 4.83 2.43 5.45
CA ILE A 171 3.37 2.61 5.49
C ILE A 171 2.77 1.85 6.67
N ALA A 172 3.20 0.61 6.89
CA ALA A 172 2.74 -0.24 7.97
C ALA A 172 3.10 0.35 9.35
N GLU A 173 4.32 0.84 9.52
CA GLU A 173 4.75 1.46 10.78
C GLU A 173 3.97 2.75 11.07
N VAL A 174 3.77 3.63 10.08
CA VAL A 174 2.91 4.82 10.22
C VAL A 174 1.48 4.42 10.58
N GLY A 175 0.94 3.38 9.92
CA GLY A 175 -0.37 2.84 10.23
C GLY A 175 -0.47 2.29 11.66
N ALA A 176 0.58 1.62 12.14
CA ALA A 176 0.63 1.08 13.51
C ALA A 176 0.64 2.18 14.58
N VAL A 177 1.39 3.26 14.34
CA VAL A 177 1.40 4.45 15.20
C VAL A 177 0.01 5.08 15.22
N ALA A 178 -0.58 5.35 14.07
CA ALA A 178 -1.91 5.97 13.96
C ALA A 178 -3.04 5.14 14.59
N LEU A 179 -2.92 3.80 14.59
CA LEU A 179 -3.89 2.91 15.23
C LEU A 179 -3.77 2.90 16.76
N ARG A 180 -2.58 3.12 17.31
CA ARG A 180 -2.28 2.90 18.73
C ARG A 180 -2.14 4.19 19.54
N GLU A 181 -1.70 5.25 18.91
CA GLU A 181 -1.35 6.51 19.58
C GLU A 181 -2.41 7.58 19.35
N GLU A 182 -2.43 8.58 20.21
CA GLU A 182 -3.29 9.76 20.09
C GLU A 182 -2.65 10.82 19.18
N GLY A 183 -3.44 11.81 18.74
CA GLY A 183 -2.95 12.94 17.94
C GLY A 183 -3.01 12.72 16.42
N HIS A 184 -3.51 11.58 15.95
CA HIS A 184 -3.61 11.26 14.53
C HIS A 184 -5.03 11.42 13.97
N ALA A 185 -6.04 11.64 14.83
CA ALA A 185 -7.42 11.87 14.40
C ALA A 185 -7.54 13.11 13.50
N GLY A 186 -8.27 12.96 12.39
CA GLY A 186 -8.45 14.03 11.40
C GLY A 186 -7.22 14.32 10.51
N ARG A 187 -6.20 13.45 10.57
CA ARG A 187 -4.95 13.66 9.81
C ARG A 187 -4.95 12.90 8.49
N ILE A 188 -4.34 13.53 7.49
CA ILE A 188 -4.00 12.91 6.22
C ILE A 188 -2.48 12.92 6.10
N TYR A 189 -1.90 11.74 5.89
CA TYR A 189 -0.45 11.58 5.71
C TYR A 189 -0.14 11.18 4.28
N GLU A 190 0.56 12.04 3.54
CA GLU A 190 1.17 11.67 2.26
C GLU A 190 2.45 10.90 2.55
N LEU A 191 2.57 9.68 2.07
CA LEU A 191 3.68 8.80 2.41
C LEU A 191 4.52 8.50 1.17
N THR A 192 5.79 8.92 1.23
CA THR A 192 6.76 8.75 0.14
C THR A 192 8.08 8.20 0.66
N GLY A 193 8.92 7.68 -0.23
CA GLY A 193 10.31 7.42 0.06
C GLY A 193 11.12 8.72 0.25
N PRO A 194 12.40 8.60 0.62
CA PRO A 194 13.24 9.75 1.00
C PRO A 194 13.71 10.58 -0.18
N ALA A 195 13.63 10.04 -1.41
CA ALA A 195 14.12 10.68 -2.62
C ALA A 195 13.41 10.14 -3.86
N LEU A 196 13.48 10.87 -4.96
CA LEU A 196 13.11 10.34 -6.28
C LEU A 196 14.04 9.18 -6.64
N SER A 197 13.48 8.15 -7.24
CA SER A 197 14.23 7.06 -7.85
C SER A 197 13.62 6.69 -9.20
N THR A 198 14.47 6.56 -10.21
CA THR A 198 14.10 6.18 -11.56
C THR A 198 14.03 4.66 -11.72
N PRO A 199 13.32 4.11 -12.73
CA PRO A 199 13.37 2.68 -13.02
C PRO A 199 14.80 2.14 -13.20
N ARG A 200 15.67 2.91 -13.87
CA ARG A 200 17.08 2.57 -14.08
C ARG A 200 17.87 2.49 -12.76
N GLU A 201 17.71 3.47 -11.88
CA GLU A 201 18.35 3.46 -10.56
C GLU A 201 17.84 2.32 -9.67
N ARG A 202 16.55 2.02 -9.73
CA ARG A 202 15.97 0.87 -8.99
C ARG A 202 16.50 -0.47 -9.50
N ALA A 203 16.71 -0.61 -10.82
CA ALA A 203 17.34 -1.79 -11.39
C ALA A 203 18.81 -1.92 -10.94
N ALA A 204 19.54 -0.80 -10.91
CA ALA A 204 20.92 -0.79 -10.39
C ALA A 204 20.97 -1.19 -8.90
N ALA A 205 20.05 -0.67 -8.06
CA ALA A 205 19.98 -1.04 -6.65
C ALA A 205 19.69 -2.54 -6.44
N ILE A 206 18.89 -3.17 -7.30
CA ILE A 206 18.67 -4.62 -7.26
C ILE A 206 19.96 -5.39 -7.69
N ALA A 207 20.66 -4.92 -8.73
CA ALA A 207 21.93 -5.50 -9.17
C ALA A 207 22.99 -5.43 -8.06
N ASP A 208 23.11 -4.28 -7.40
CA ASP A 208 24.03 -4.07 -6.28
C ASP A 208 23.70 -5.00 -5.09
N ALA A 209 22.42 -5.15 -4.75
CA ALA A 209 21.98 -6.05 -3.70
C ALA A 209 22.26 -7.53 -4.03
N LEU A 210 22.15 -7.92 -5.30
CA LEU A 210 22.48 -9.26 -5.78
C LEU A 210 23.98 -9.52 -5.80
N GLY A 211 24.80 -8.47 -5.96
CA GLY A 211 26.24 -8.58 -6.27
C GLY A 211 26.52 -9.10 -7.68
N GLU A 212 25.53 -9.00 -8.58
CA GLU A 212 25.59 -9.50 -9.96
C GLU A 212 25.00 -8.47 -10.91
N PRO A 213 25.52 -8.35 -12.15
CA PRO A 213 24.97 -7.40 -13.13
C PRO A 213 23.56 -7.81 -13.55
N VAL A 214 22.67 -6.83 -13.61
CA VAL A 214 21.31 -6.94 -14.16
C VAL A 214 21.18 -5.95 -15.30
N ARG A 215 20.81 -6.43 -16.49
CA ARG A 215 20.63 -5.59 -17.67
C ARG A 215 19.30 -4.84 -17.56
N PHE A 216 19.36 -3.51 -17.68
CA PHE A 216 18.15 -2.69 -17.82
C PHE A 216 17.79 -2.55 -19.29
N VAL A 217 16.53 -2.75 -19.63
CA VAL A 217 15.96 -2.56 -20.97
C VAL A 217 14.82 -1.56 -20.86
N GLU A 218 14.96 -0.44 -21.54
CA GLU A 218 13.89 0.53 -21.62
C GLU A 218 12.80 0.04 -22.57
N GLN A 219 11.59 -0.08 -22.06
CA GLN A 219 10.39 -0.39 -22.86
C GLN A 219 9.80 0.88 -23.44
N THR A 220 9.24 0.79 -24.64
CA THR A 220 8.34 1.81 -25.14
C THR A 220 7.06 1.86 -24.32
N ARG A 221 6.34 2.99 -24.37
CA ARG A 221 5.03 3.12 -23.73
C ARG A 221 4.05 2.05 -24.21
N ASP A 222 4.06 1.71 -25.49
CA ASP A 222 3.15 0.74 -26.10
C ASP A 222 3.47 -0.70 -25.65
N GLU A 223 4.74 -1.07 -25.51
CA GLU A 223 5.15 -2.37 -24.96
C GLU A 223 4.71 -2.52 -23.49
N ALA A 224 4.94 -1.49 -22.69
CA ALA A 224 4.51 -1.47 -21.29
C ALA A 224 2.97 -1.52 -21.19
N ARG A 225 2.25 -0.78 -22.05
CA ARG A 225 0.79 -0.83 -22.15
C ARG A 225 0.29 -2.24 -22.43
N ALA A 226 0.83 -2.89 -23.45
CA ALA A 226 0.43 -4.23 -23.82
C ALA A 226 0.64 -5.24 -22.68
N GLN A 227 1.77 -5.13 -21.96
CA GLN A 227 2.07 -5.97 -20.80
C GLN A 227 1.09 -5.73 -19.65
N MET A 228 0.78 -4.47 -19.32
CA MET A 228 -0.12 -4.13 -18.21
C MET A 228 -1.57 -4.54 -18.48
N LEU A 229 -2.04 -4.44 -19.72
CA LEU A 229 -3.38 -4.86 -20.13
C LEU A 229 -3.64 -6.36 -19.90
N ALA A 230 -2.61 -7.19 -19.76
CA ALA A 230 -2.77 -8.60 -19.44
C ALA A 230 -3.36 -8.86 -18.04
N PHE A 231 -3.28 -7.87 -17.12
CA PHE A 231 -3.70 -8.04 -15.74
C PHE A 231 -4.37 -6.80 -15.10
N MET A 232 -4.48 -5.68 -15.83
CA MET A 232 -5.14 -4.46 -15.37
C MET A 232 -6.16 -3.97 -16.39
N PRO A 233 -7.31 -3.39 -15.94
CA PRO A 233 -8.25 -2.71 -16.82
C PRO A 233 -7.61 -1.50 -17.52
N GLU A 234 -8.01 -1.23 -18.76
CA GLU A 234 -7.45 -0.16 -19.57
C GLU A 234 -7.43 1.23 -18.91
N PRO A 235 -8.50 1.71 -18.22
CA PRO A 235 -8.45 3.01 -17.54
C PRO A 235 -7.38 3.08 -16.43
N VAL A 236 -7.08 1.95 -15.77
CA VAL A 236 -6.02 1.85 -14.78
C VAL A 236 -4.66 1.94 -15.46
N VAL A 237 -4.46 1.20 -16.56
CA VAL A 237 -3.22 1.19 -17.35
C VAL A 237 -2.89 2.60 -17.85
N GLU A 238 -3.84 3.30 -18.48
CA GLU A 238 -3.60 4.64 -19.03
C GLU A 238 -3.20 5.64 -17.96
N THR A 239 -3.92 5.66 -16.84
CA THR A 239 -3.56 6.56 -15.72
C THR A 239 -2.20 6.20 -15.12
N THR A 240 -1.92 4.89 -14.95
CA THR A 240 -0.62 4.43 -14.45
C THR A 240 0.53 4.85 -15.37
N LEU A 241 0.40 4.65 -16.67
CA LEU A 241 1.43 5.06 -17.64
C LEU A 241 1.64 6.57 -17.66
N THR A 242 0.57 7.35 -17.48
CA THR A 242 0.69 8.82 -17.37
C THR A 242 1.44 9.21 -16.10
N ILE A 243 1.14 8.59 -14.95
CA ILE A 243 1.87 8.84 -13.69
C ILE A 243 3.36 8.47 -13.83
N LEU A 244 3.66 7.36 -14.49
CA LEU A 244 5.04 6.88 -14.63
C LEU A 244 5.86 7.73 -15.64
N GLY A 245 5.24 8.22 -16.71
CA GLY A 245 5.95 8.95 -17.78
C GLY A 245 5.89 10.46 -17.63
N GLU A 246 4.78 10.98 -17.12
CA GLU A 246 4.49 12.42 -17.02
C GLU A 246 3.95 12.75 -15.61
N PRO A 247 4.74 12.48 -14.56
CA PRO A 247 4.30 12.77 -13.20
C PRO A 247 4.14 14.26 -12.99
N SER A 248 3.09 14.64 -12.28
CA SER A 248 2.90 16.01 -11.83
C SER A 248 3.94 16.39 -10.75
N PRO A 249 4.22 17.68 -10.53
CA PRO A 249 5.09 18.11 -9.44
C PRO A 249 4.65 17.60 -8.05
N ALA A 250 3.35 17.39 -7.86
CA ALA A 250 2.80 16.85 -6.61
C ALA A 250 3.15 15.35 -6.44
N GLU A 251 3.19 14.58 -7.53
CA GLU A 251 3.59 13.16 -7.50
C GLU A 251 5.09 12.96 -7.31
N GLN A 252 5.90 13.96 -7.62
CA GLN A 252 7.35 13.96 -7.40
C GLN A 252 7.76 14.58 -6.07
N ARG A 253 6.83 15.17 -5.31
CA ARG A 253 7.15 15.77 -4.02
C ARG A 253 7.50 14.71 -2.99
N VAL A 254 8.64 14.85 -2.33
CA VAL A 254 9.00 14.08 -1.14
C VAL A 254 8.26 14.65 0.06
N SER A 255 7.50 13.81 0.76
CA SER A 255 6.73 14.21 1.94
C SER A 255 7.54 14.00 3.22
N PRO A 256 7.47 14.91 4.21
CA PRO A 256 8.12 14.73 5.51
C PRO A 256 7.33 13.79 6.45
N ASN A 257 6.11 13.35 6.09
CA ASN A 257 5.19 12.75 7.04
C ASN A 257 5.68 11.42 7.63
N VAL A 258 6.46 10.62 6.88
CA VAL A 258 7.06 9.40 7.47
C VAL A 258 8.01 9.77 8.62
N GLU A 259 8.86 10.74 8.41
CA GLU A 259 9.83 11.20 9.44
C GLU A 259 9.12 11.88 10.62
N GLU A 260 8.10 12.70 10.35
CA GLU A 260 7.29 13.35 11.37
C GLU A 260 6.57 12.35 12.29
N VAL A 261 6.07 11.24 11.73
CA VAL A 261 5.33 10.23 12.50
C VAL A 261 6.26 9.22 13.17
N LEU A 262 7.31 8.79 12.48
CA LEU A 262 8.19 7.70 12.96
C LEU A 262 9.45 8.19 13.68
N GLY A 263 9.77 9.48 13.63
CA GLY A 263 11.01 10.04 14.19
C GLY A 263 12.28 9.58 13.47
N ARG A 264 12.15 9.01 12.28
CA ARG A 264 13.25 8.58 11.42
C ARG A 264 12.91 8.79 9.94
N ALA A 265 13.92 8.94 9.11
CA ALA A 265 13.74 9.01 7.66
C ALA A 265 13.06 7.73 7.10
N PRO A 266 12.26 7.85 6.03
CA PRO A 266 11.76 6.68 5.32
C PRO A 266 12.91 5.86 4.72
N ARG A 267 12.68 4.55 4.54
CA ARG A 267 13.65 3.65 3.91
C ARG A 267 13.79 3.97 2.43
N SER A 268 15.02 3.88 1.93
CA SER A 268 15.30 4.03 0.51
C SER A 268 14.86 2.78 -0.30
N PHE A 269 14.76 2.91 -1.61
CA PHE A 269 14.56 1.74 -2.48
C PHE A 269 15.74 0.75 -2.38
N ALA A 270 16.97 1.25 -2.17
CA ALA A 270 18.13 0.38 -1.97
C ALA A 270 18.01 -0.47 -0.69
N ASP A 271 17.53 0.11 0.42
CA ASP A 271 17.26 -0.64 1.65
C ASP A 271 16.19 -1.72 1.43
N TRP A 272 15.14 -1.39 0.67
CA TRP A 272 14.12 -2.36 0.27
C TRP A 272 14.72 -3.50 -0.57
N ALA A 273 15.50 -3.18 -1.61
CA ALA A 273 16.14 -4.16 -2.49
C ALA A 273 17.05 -5.11 -1.71
N GLN A 274 17.84 -4.57 -0.77
CA GLN A 274 18.73 -5.37 0.08
C GLN A 274 17.96 -6.36 0.97
N ARG A 275 16.85 -5.94 1.56
CA ARG A 275 16.02 -6.81 2.41
C ARG A 275 15.31 -7.92 1.63
N TYR A 276 14.92 -7.63 0.40
CA TYR A 276 14.17 -8.58 -0.44
C TYR A 276 15.01 -9.25 -1.53
N VAL A 277 16.34 -9.12 -1.48
CA VAL A 277 17.27 -9.69 -2.48
C VAL A 277 17.08 -11.18 -2.69
N ALA A 278 16.73 -11.93 -1.65
CA ALA A 278 16.48 -13.37 -1.75
C ALA A 278 15.38 -13.74 -2.76
N ALA A 279 14.41 -12.87 -3.01
CA ALA A 279 13.38 -13.09 -4.01
C ALA A 279 13.92 -13.04 -5.45
N PHE A 280 15.02 -12.32 -5.69
CA PHE A 280 15.62 -12.10 -7.01
C PHE A 280 16.74 -13.09 -7.35
N ARG A 281 17.12 -13.99 -6.44
CA ARG A 281 18.14 -15.04 -6.62
C ARG A 281 17.65 -16.24 -7.40
#